data_673793fd372af0a163de730ab1c1d0ac
#
_entry.id   673793fd372af0a163de730ab1c1d0ac
#
_cell.length_a   1.000
_cell.length_b   1.000
_cell.length_c   1.000
_cell.angle_alpha   90.00
_cell.angle_beta   90.00
_cell.angle_gamma   90.00
#
_symmetry.space_group_name_H-M   'P 1'
#
loop_
_entity.id
_entity.type
_entity.pdbx_description
1 polymer ?
#
loop_
_entity_poly.entity_id
_entity_poly.type
_entity_poly.pdbx_seq_one_letter_code
_entity_poly.pdbx_strand_id
1 'polypeptide(L)'
;MKAILTLKDEKMALNFFRDLCTIDELEEMAQRWEIAQLLNNGQSYRAIAEKVSVSTTTVARIAQWLEHGEGGYRIALDKIKR
;
A
#
# COMPACT_ATOMS: atom_id res chain seq x y z
N MET A 1 4.59 17.02 3.85
CA MET A 1 5.56 16.15 3.14
C MET A 1 6.96 16.18 3.71
N LYS A 2 7.44 17.32 4.16
CA LYS A 2 8.78 17.39 4.78
C LYS A 2 8.91 16.47 5.98
N ALA A 3 7.87 16.37 6.80
CA ALA A 3 7.88 15.51 7.98
C ALA A 3 8.14 14.04 7.64
N ILE A 4 7.52 13.56 6.56
CA ILE A 4 7.72 12.18 6.13
C ILE A 4 9.18 11.93 5.74
N LEU A 5 9.79 12.90 5.11
CA LEU A 5 11.18 12.78 4.65
C LEU A 5 12.20 12.79 5.81
N THR A 6 11.78 13.13 7.02
CA THR A 6 12.66 13.08 8.19
C THR A 6 12.71 11.71 8.85
N LEU A 7 11.81 10.81 8.47
CA LEU A 7 11.71 9.48 9.07
C LEU A 7 12.87 8.61 8.58
N LYS A 8 13.65 8.09 9.51
CA LYS A 8 14.91 7.40 9.19
C LYS A 8 14.84 5.88 9.31
N ASP A 9 13.89 5.37 10.08
CA ASP A 9 13.74 3.93 10.27
C ASP A 9 12.28 3.56 10.50
N GLU A 10 12.01 2.26 10.59
CA GLU A 10 10.66 1.75 10.74
C GLU A 10 9.98 2.23 12.02
N LYS A 11 10.73 2.30 13.11
CA LYS A 11 10.16 2.72 14.38
C LYS A 11 9.71 4.17 14.33
N MET A 12 10.53 5.05 13.76
CA MET A 12 10.17 6.46 13.59
C MET A 12 8.96 6.60 12.69
N ALA A 13 8.93 5.86 11.59
CA ALA A 13 7.81 5.90 10.66
C ALA A 13 6.52 5.42 11.34
N LEU A 14 6.58 4.29 12.05
CA LEU A 14 5.41 3.76 12.75
C LEU A 14 4.89 4.74 13.78
N ASN A 15 5.77 5.31 14.59
CA ASN A 15 5.37 6.24 15.64
C ASN A 15 4.72 7.49 15.05
N PHE A 16 5.28 8.03 13.98
CA PHE A 16 4.71 9.20 13.31
C PHE A 16 3.31 8.91 12.78
N PHE A 17 3.16 7.79 12.06
CA PHE A 17 1.85 7.45 11.50
C PHE A 17 0.84 7.03 12.56
N ARG A 18 1.31 6.45 13.69
CA ARG A 18 0.41 6.16 14.82
C ARG A 18 -0.14 7.43 15.46
N ASP A 19 0.62 8.51 15.44
CA ASP A 19 0.15 9.80 15.94
C ASP A 19 -0.74 10.51 14.92
N LEU A 20 -0.42 10.40 13.64
CA LEU A 20 -1.12 11.11 12.57
C LEU A 20 -2.44 10.47 12.18
N CYS A 21 -2.53 9.15 12.24
CA CYS A 21 -3.65 8.37 11.73
C CYS A 21 -4.32 7.55 12.83
N THR A 22 -5.61 7.25 12.61
CA THR A 22 -6.30 6.28 13.46
C THR A 22 -5.80 4.88 13.10
N ILE A 23 -6.06 3.91 13.99
CA ILE A 23 -5.73 2.51 13.74
C ILE A 23 -6.44 2.02 12.48
N ASP A 24 -7.72 2.36 12.30
CA ASP A 24 -8.50 1.95 11.12
C ASP A 24 -7.89 2.50 9.84
N GLU A 25 -7.43 3.74 9.86
CA GLU A 25 -6.76 4.34 8.71
C GLU A 25 -5.44 3.64 8.37
N LEU A 26 -4.68 3.28 9.40
CA LEU A 26 -3.43 2.55 9.19
C LEU A 26 -3.68 1.16 8.62
N GLU A 27 -4.69 0.45 9.13
CA GLU A 27 -5.05 -0.86 8.60
C GLU A 27 -5.48 -0.78 7.15
N GLU A 28 -6.26 0.24 6.80
CA GLU A 28 -6.70 0.45 5.43
C GLU A 28 -5.53 0.73 4.50
N MET A 29 -4.59 1.57 4.91
CA MET A 29 -3.40 1.85 4.11
C MET A 29 -2.51 0.61 3.94
N ALA A 30 -2.34 -0.15 5.02
CA ALA A 30 -1.57 -1.39 4.96
C ALA A 30 -2.22 -2.40 4.02
N GLN A 31 -3.54 -2.48 4.02
CA GLN A 31 -4.28 -3.36 3.12
C GLN A 31 -4.09 -2.95 1.66
N ARG A 32 -4.15 -1.65 1.37
CA ARG A 32 -3.91 -1.15 0.01
C ARG A 32 -2.51 -1.49 -0.46
N TRP A 33 -1.53 -1.36 0.40
CA TRP A 33 -0.14 -1.69 0.09
C TRP A 33 0.02 -3.19 -0.18
N GLU A 34 -0.60 -4.03 0.62
CA GLU A 34 -0.58 -5.47 0.41
C GLU A 34 -1.18 -5.83 -0.96
N ILE A 35 -2.32 -5.24 -1.29
CA ILE A 35 -2.97 -5.48 -2.59
C ILE A 35 -2.04 -5.06 -3.73
N ALA A 36 -1.39 -3.91 -3.61
CA ALA A 36 -0.45 -3.45 -4.64
C ALA A 36 0.70 -4.44 -4.84
N GLN A 37 1.23 -4.99 -3.75
CA GLN A 37 2.29 -6.00 -3.82
C GLN A 37 1.81 -7.28 -4.49
N LEU A 38 0.61 -7.76 -4.17
CA LEU A 38 0.05 -8.96 -4.76
C LEU A 38 -0.23 -8.77 -6.25
N LEU A 39 -0.73 -7.60 -6.65
CA LEU A 39 -0.91 -7.25 -8.05
C LEU A 39 0.43 -7.27 -8.79
N ASN A 40 1.45 -6.72 -8.19
CA ASN A 40 2.79 -6.67 -8.77
C ASN A 40 3.38 -8.06 -8.95
N ASN A 41 2.96 -9.02 -8.12
CA ASN A 41 3.39 -10.41 -8.23
C ASN A 41 2.56 -11.21 -9.22
N GLY A 42 1.62 -10.60 -9.90
CA GLY A 42 0.83 -11.23 -10.96
C GLY A 42 -0.36 -12.03 -10.51
N GLN A 43 -0.79 -11.90 -9.26
CA GLN A 43 -1.97 -12.60 -8.79
C GLN A 43 -3.23 -12.00 -9.40
N SER A 44 -4.26 -12.85 -9.61
CA SER A 44 -5.51 -12.40 -10.16
C SER A 44 -6.30 -11.56 -9.16
N TYR A 45 -7.17 -10.69 -9.66
CA TYR A 45 -8.04 -9.86 -8.82
C TYR A 45 -8.87 -10.72 -7.87
N ARG A 46 -9.37 -11.86 -8.36
CA ARG A 46 -10.18 -12.76 -7.57
C ARG A 46 -9.40 -13.38 -6.43
N ALA A 47 -8.20 -13.87 -6.71
CA ALA A 47 -7.34 -14.46 -5.70
C ALA A 47 -6.97 -13.44 -4.63
N ILE A 48 -6.65 -12.22 -5.04
CA ILE A 48 -6.32 -11.14 -4.11
C ILE A 48 -7.52 -10.79 -3.24
N ALA A 49 -8.69 -10.65 -3.84
CA ALA A 49 -9.92 -10.31 -3.13
C ALA A 49 -10.22 -11.34 -2.04
N GLU A 50 -10.05 -12.62 -2.34
CA GLU A 50 -10.24 -13.69 -1.37
C GLU A 50 -9.20 -13.65 -0.25
N LYS A 51 -7.94 -13.46 -0.61
CA LYS A 51 -6.84 -13.47 0.35
C LYS A 51 -6.91 -12.30 1.34
N VAL A 52 -7.28 -11.13 0.84
CA VAL A 52 -7.30 -9.90 1.66
C VAL A 52 -8.69 -9.61 2.22
N SER A 53 -9.69 -10.38 1.82
CA SER A 53 -11.08 -10.23 2.26
C SER A 53 -11.69 -8.88 1.86
N VAL A 54 -11.53 -8.53 0.59
CA VAL A 54 -12.11 -7.31 0.00
C VAL A 54 -12.85 -7.69 -1.28
N SER A 55 -13.58 -6.74 -1.85
CA SER A 55 -14.24 -6.95 -3.14
C SER A 55 -13.24 -6.85 -4.29
N THR A 56 -13.58 -7.46 -5.42
CA THR A 56 -12.77 -7.32 -6.63
C THR A 56 -12.77 -5.88 -7.13
N THR A 57 -13.82 -5.12 -6.84
CA THR A 57 -13.88 -3.69 -7.15
C THR A 57 -12.78 -2.92 -6.43
N THR A 58 -12.54 -3.24 -5.16
CA THR A 58 -11.47 -2.61 -4.39
C THR A 58 -10.11 -2.94 -5.01
N VAL A 59 -9.89 -4.20 -5.38
CA VAL A 59 -8.64 -4.61 -6.04
C VAL A 59 -8.47 -3.87 -7.36
N ALA A 60 -9.52 -3.76 -8.17
CA ALA A 60 -9.48 -3.07 -9.44
C ALA A 60 -9.11 -1.60 -9.28
N ARG A 61 -9.62 -0.95 -8.22
CA ARG A 61 -9.31 0.46 -7.93
C ARG A 61 -7.84 0.65 -7.64
N ILE A 62 -7.25 -0.24 -6.87
CA ILE A 62 -5.82 -0.17 -6.55
C ILE A 62 -4.98 -0.48 -7.77
N ALA A 63 -5.41 -1.42 -8.62
CA ALA A 63 -4.75 -1.69 -9.90
C ALA A 63 -4.72 -0.45 -10.78
N GLN A 64 -5.81 0.32 -10.78
CA GLN A 64 -5.91 1.56 -11.54
C GLN A 64 -4.86 2.58 -11.04
N TRP A 65 -4.72 2.73 -9.73
CA TRP A 65 -3.70 3.63 -9.16
C TRP A 65 -2.29 3.14 -9.41
N LEU A 66 -2.08 1.83 -9.39
CA LEU A 66 -0.77 1.25 -9.68
C LEU A 66 -0.33 1.55 -11.12
N GLU A 67 -1.24 1.45 -12.08
CA GLU A 67 -0.94 1.65 -13.50
C GLU A 67 -1.02 3.11 -13.94
N HIS A 68 -1.98 3.88 -13.42
CA HIS A 68 -2.29 5.22 -13.90
C HIS A 68 -2.23 6.30 -12.83
N GLY A 69 -1.69 5.99 -11.66
CA GLY A 69 -1.54 6.97 -10.58
C GLY A 69 -0.27 7.81 -10.75
N GLU A 70 0.22 8.32 -9.64
CA GLU A 70 1.37 9.23 -9.61
C GLU A 70 2.72 8.52 -9.64
N GLY A 71 2.73 7.20 -9.74
CA GLY A 71 3.97 6.43 -9.80
C GLY A 71 4.56 6.05 -8.44
N GLY A 72 3.93 6.46 -7.35
CA GLY A 72 4.43 6.17 -6.00
C GLY A 72 4.50 4.68 -5.68
N TYR A 73 3.45 3.95 -6.01
CA TYR A 73 3.44 2.50 -5.84
C TYR A 73 4.59 1.85 -6.62
N ARG A 74 4.75 2.25 -7.87
CA ARG A 74 5.75 1.64 -8.75
C ARG A 74 7.17 1.86 -8.22
N ILE A 75 7.46 3.06 -7.80
CA ILE A 75 8.79 3.40 -7.25
C ILE A 75 9.04 2.60 -5.96
N ALA A 76 8.08 2.56 -5.06
CA ALA A 76 8.23 1.85 -3.80
C ALA A 76 8.39 0.34 -4.02
N LEU A 77 7.59 -0.23 -4.93
CA LEU A 77 7.67 -1.66 -5.25
C LEU A 77 9.03 -2.01 -5.85
N ASP A 78 9.57 -1.16 -6.72
CA ASP A 78 10.87 -1.40 -7.33
C ASP A 78 11.99 -1.34 -6.30
N LYS A 79 11.91 -0.42 -5.36
CA LYS A 79 12.92 -0.27 -4.32
C LYS A 79 12.89 -1.40 -3.29
N ILE A 80 11.70 -1.84 -2.92
CA ILE A 80 11.55 -2.84 -1.86
C ILE A 80 11.97 -4.24 -2.33
N LYS A 81 12.02 -4.47 -3.62
CA LYS A 81 12.47 -5.74 -4.19
C LYS A 81 13.95 -6.03 -3.95
N ARG A 82 14.67 -5.04 -3.53
CA ARG A 82 16.08 -5.16 -3.28
C ARG A 82 16.31 -5.36 -1.79
#